data_0a5bc06f925b0b673b2440f6fa56ba45
#
_entry.id   0a5bc06f925b0b673b2440f6fa56ba45
#
_cell.length_a   1.000
_cell.length_b   1.000
_cell.length_c   1.000
_cell.angle_alpha   90.00
_cell.angle_beta   90.00
_cell.angle_gamma   90.00
#
_symmetry.space_group_name_H-M   'P 1'
#
loop_
_entity.id
_entity.type
_entity.pdbx_description
1 polymer ?
#
loop_
_entity_poly.entity_id
_entity_poly.type
_entity_poly.pdbx_seq_one_letter_code
_entity_poly.pdbx_strand_id
1 'polypeptide(L)'
;MKKIIAITLSLLLLFCLAACSDPAEEESDLKKITLCLDWTPNTNHTGLYVALEKGYYADMGLDVTVVQPPEGGAEMMTSAGQAQFGISAQDSLAANFASAEPLNITTVATILQHNTSGIISRDCKTPKDLEGKRYSTWDSPTEKAIIKHVMEKDGGDFSEVELIPNVITNEAEALRNGDTDAVWIYYAWSGINAELTDLDFEYFDFGELDSVFDFYTPVIIANKDFLENDPDTARAFLAATAKGYEYAIANPEEAASILVAGDTTGSLVGSEELVLASQKWINEQYIADANSWGVIDAERWDSFYKWLSDEGLVEKAIPAGTGFTNDYLS
;
A
#
# COMPACT_ATOMS: atom_id res chain seq x y z
N MET A 1 -43.68 -54.53 -36.23
CA MET A 1 -43.20 -53.12 -36.43
C MET A 1 -43.30 -52.26 -35.24
N LYS A 2 -44.39 -52.23 -34.46
CA LYS A 2 -44.53 -51.34 -33.25
C LYS A 2 -43.58 -51.66 -32.08
N LYS A 3 -43.07 -52.89 -31.94
CA LYS A 3 -42.11 -53.28 -30.87
C LYS A 3 -40.64 -52.92 -31.18
N ILE A 4 -40.29 -52.83 -32.47
CA ILE A 4 -38.93 -52.47 -32.89
C ILE A 4 -38.71 -50.96 -32.80
N ILE A 5 -39.76 -50.16 -33.04
CA ILE A 5 -39.75 -48.69 -32.88
C ILE A 5 -39.59 -48.27 -31.41
N ALA A 6 -40.14 -49.03 -30.47
CA ALA A 6 -40.03 -48.74 -29.05
C ALA A 6 -38.60 -48.97 -28.48
N ILE A 7 -37.86 -49.96 -29.02
CA ILE A 7 -36.52 -50.29 -28.56
C ILE A 7 -35.50 -49.29 -29.14
N THR A 8 -35.69 -48.81 -30.38
CA THR A 8 -34.81 -47.78 -30.97
C THR A 8 -35.02 -46.42 -30.32
N LEU A 9 -36.23 -46.06 -29.88
CA LEU A 9 -36.46 -44.80 -29.19
C LEU A 9 -35.90 -44.80 -27.74
N SER A 10 -35.91 -45.98 -27.07
CA SER A 10 -35.28 -46.12 -25.72
C SER A 10 -33.75 -46.08 -25.77
N LEU A 11 -33.09 -46.55 -26.86
CA LEU A 11 -31.64 -46.44 -27.02
C LEU A 11 -31.20 -45.02 -27.40
N LEU A 12 -32.02 -44.23 -28.11
CA LEU A 12 -31.70 -42.81 -28.37
C LEU A 12 -31.83 -41.93 -27.12
N LEU A 13 -32.75 -42.23 -26.20
CA LEU A 13 -32.90 -41.51 -24.94
C LEU A 13 -31.75 -41.77 -23.93
N LEU A 14 -31.10 -42.96 -24.00
CA LEU A 14 -29.94 -43.26 -23.17
C LEU A 14 -28.66 -42.60 -23.66
N PHE A 15 -28.56 -42.22 -24.95
CA PHE A 15 -27.41 -41.49 -25.48
C PHE A 15 -27.46 -40.00 -25.26
N CYS A 16 -28.62 -39.41 -24.98
CA CYS A 16 -28.76 -37.98 -24.64
C CYS A 16 -28.48 -37.64 -23.16
N LEU A 17 -28.35 -38.64 -22.29
CA LEU A 17 -28.02 -38.42 -20.86
C LEU A 17 -26.51 -38.46 -20.56
N ALA A 18 -25.68 -38.81 -21.57
CA ALA A 18 -24.22 -38.85 -21.42
C ALA A 18 -23.50 -37.60 -21.96
N ALA A 19 -24.24 -36.56 -22.41
CA ALA A 19 -23.65 -35.37 -23.04
C ALA A 19 -23.80 -34.07 -22.28
N CYS A 20 -24.21 -34.14 -21.00
CA CYS A 20 -24.20 -32.98 -20.08
C CYS A 20 -23.46 -33.36 -18.79
N SER A 21 -22.21 -33.80 -18.93
CA SER A 21 -21.24 -33.51 -17.92
C SER A 21 -20.65 -32.16 -18.33
N ASP A 22 -21.09 -31.08 -17.69
CA ASP A 22 -20.30 -29.87 -17.59
C ASP A 22 -18.86 -30.33 -17.24
N PRO A 23 -17.82 -29.81 -17.87
CA PRO A 23 -16.49 -30.04 -17.36
C PRO A 23 -16.55 -29.56 -15.91
N ALA A 24 -16.36 -30.50 -14.96
CA ALA A 24 -16.09 -30.10 -13.59
C ALA A 24 -14.93 -29.10 -13.73
N GLU A 25 -15.17 -27.83 -13.33
CA GLU A 25 -14.06 -26.95 -13.03
C GLU A 25 -13.15 -27.79 -12.12
N GLU A 26 -11.98 -28.14 -12.59
CA GLU A 26 -10.94 -28.68 -11.71
C GLU A 26 -10.75 -27.61 -10.66
N GLU A 27 -11.30 -27.83 -9.47
CA GLU A 27 -11.04 -27.01 -8.30
C GLU A 27 -9.51 -27.00 -8.18
N SER A 28 -8.90 -25.87 -8.50
CA SER A 28 -7.45 -25.74 -8.38
C SER A 28 -7.10 -26.05 -6.93
N ASP A 29 -6.15 -26.97 -6.69
CA ASP A 29 -5.64 -27.30 -5.35
C ASP A 29 -4.93 -26.09 -4.68
N LEU A 30 -5.05 -24.89 -5.27
CA LEU A 30 -4.44 -23.65 -4.81
C LEU A 30 -5.19 -23.10 -3.58
N LYS A 31 -4.43 -22.67 -2.60
CA LYS A 31 -4.98 -21.99 -1.42
C LYS A 31 -5.42 -20.56 -1.76
N LYS A 32 -6.67 -20.24 -1.47
CA LYS A 32 -7.23 -18.90 -1.70
C LYS A 32 -6.71 -17.92 -0.67
N ILE A 33 -6.14 -16.83 -1.14
CA ILE A 33 -5.63 -15.71 -0.34
C ILE A 33 -6.26 -14.42 -0.85
N THR A 34 -6.79 -13.62 0.06
CA THR A 34 -7.27 -12.27 -0.24
C THR A 34 -6.28 -11.25 0.34
N LEU A 35 -5.86 -10.31 -0.51
CA LEU A 35 -5.09 -9.13 -0.12
C LEU A 35 -5.95 -7.89 -0.36
N CYS A 36 -6.14 -7.06 0.67
CA CYS A 36 -6.86 -5.79 0.59
C CYS A 36 -5.87 -4.64 0.41
N LEU A 37 -6.03 -3.83 -0.65
CA LEU A 37 -5.24 -2.61 -0.85
C LEU A 37 -5.65 -1.52 0.14
N ASP A 38 -4.80 -0.52 0.31
CA ASP A 38 -5.07 0.72 1.07
C ASP A 38 -5.76 1.79 0.23
N TRP A 39 -5.52 1.77 -1.09
CA TRP A 39 -5.98 2.77 -2.05
C TRP A 39 -6.20 2.15 -3.43
N THR A 40 -6.58 2.97 -4.41
CA THR A 40 -6.58 2.56 -5.82
C THR A 40 -5.18 2.12 -6.25
N PRO A 41 -5.07 1.20 -7.23
CA PRO A 41 -3.78 0.71 -7.71
C PRO A 41 -2.83 1.86 -8.07
N ASN A 42 -1.60 1.76 -7.60
CA ASN A 42 -0.51 2.68 -7.88
C ASN A 42 0.83 1.95 -7.78
N THR A 43 1.93 2.65 -7.98
CA THR A 43 3.26 2.00 -8.06
C THR A 43 3.73 1.36 -6.76
N ASN A 44 3.18 1.73 -5.60
CA ASN A 44 3.44 0.95 -4.37
C ASN A 44 2.99 -0.51 -4.50
N HIS A 45 2.00 -0.80 -5.32
CA HIS A 45 1.40 -2.13 -5.48
C HIS A 45 2.01 -2.95 -6.64
N THR A 46 2.95 -2.39 -7.40
CA THR A 46 3.46 -3.03 -8.63
C THR A 46 3.96 -4.45 -8.42
N GLY A 47 4.71 -4.72 -7.35
CA GLY A 47 5.22 -6.07 -7.07
C GLY A 47 4.12 -7.11 -6.88
N LEU A 48 2.97 -6.72 -6.33
CA LEU A 48 1.79 -7.59 -6.16
C LEU A 48 1.20 -7.98 -7.53
N TYR A 49 1.01 -7.00 -8.41
CA TYR A 49 0.48 -7.23 -9.76
C TYR A 49 1.46 -8.01 -10.64
N VAL A 50 2.77 -7.77 -10.49
CA VAL A 50 3.81 -8.57 -11.15
C VAL A 50 3.78 -10.01 -10.65
N ALA A 51 3.65 -10.25 -9.35
CA ALA A 51 3.58 -11.60 -8.80
C ALA A 51 2.34 -12.38 -9.29
N LEU A 52 1.21 -11.69 -9.48
CA LEU A 52 0.01 -12.25 -10.10
C LEU A 52 0.24 -12.60 -11.56
N GLU A 53 0.67 -11.64 -12.39
CA GLU A 53 0.82 -11.81 -13.84
C GLU A 53 1.90 -12.83 -14.21
N LYS A 54 3.00 -12.86 -13.43
CA LYS A 54 4.10 -13.82 -13.64
C LYS A 54 3.81 -15.21 -13.05
N GLY A 55 2.66 -15.38 -12.38
CA GLY A 55 2.30 -16.66 -11.77
C GLY A 55 3.08 -17.04 -10.52
N TYR A 56 3.82 -16.11 -9.88
CA TYR A 56 4.66 -16.43 -8.72
C TYR A 56 3.85 -16.93 -7.53
N TYR A 57 2.62 -16.43 -7.35
CA TYR A 57 1.71 -16.96 -6.34
C TYR A 57 1.24 -18.38 -6.68
N ALA A 58 0.86 -18.64 -7.93
CA ALA A 58 0.43 -19.96 -8.37
C ALA A 58 1.55 -21.00 -8.26
N ASP A 59 2.79 -20.62 -8.57
CA ASP A 59 3.99 -21.45 -8.38
C ASP A 59 4.23 -21.84 -6.91
N MET A 60 3.73 -21.04 -5.97
CA MET A 60 3.77 -21.31 -4.53
C MET A 60 2.48 -21.96 -4.00
N GLY A 61 1.58 -22.42 -4.90
CA GLY A 61 0.34 -23.08 -4.53
C GLY A 61 -0.77 -22.13 -4.04
N LEU A 62 -0.73 -20.83 -4.44
CA LEU A 62 -1.67 -19.81 -3.98
C LEU A 62 -2.52 -19.27 -5.14
N ASP A 63 -3.81 -19.08 -4.86
CA ASP A 63 -4.76 -18.33 -5.69
C ASP A 63 -5.03 -17.00 -4.99
N VAL A 64 -4.32 -15.94 -5.42
CA VAL A 64 -4.35 -14.63 -4.76
C VAL A 64 -5.33 -13.71 -5.47
N THR A 65 -6.25 -13.14 -4.70
CA THR A 65 -7.18 -12.09 -5.15
C THR A 65 -6.83 -10.77 -4.46
N VAL A 66 -6.60 -9.73 -5.27
CA VAL A 66 -6.40 -8.36 -4.80
C VAL A 66 -7.75 -7.62 -4.83
N VAL A 67 -8.13 -7.02 -3.70
CA VAL A 67 -9.41 -6.29 -3.57
C VAL A 67 -9.17 -4.85 -3.13
N GLN A 68 -10.12 -3.97 -3.50
CA GLN A 68 -10.13 -2.59 -3.06
C GLN A 68 -10.56 -2.48 -1.59
N PRO A 69 -10.08 -1.45 -0.86
CA PRO A 69 -10.49 -1.24 0.53
C PRO A 69 -11.99 -0.94 0.62
N PRO A 70 -12.71 -1.62 1.55
CA PRO A 70 -14.08 -1.24 1.89
C PRO A 70 -14.08 0.06 2.71
N GLU A 71 -15.26 0.59 3.04
CA GLU A 71 -15.41 1.79 3.87
C GLU A 71 -14.66 1.70 5.23
N GLY A 72 -14.51 0.50 5.79
CA GLY A 72 -13.76 0.27 7.04
C GLY A 72 -12.24 0.13 6.88
N GLY A 73 -11.72 0.20 5.65
CA GLY A 73 -10.29 0.06 5.37
C GLY A 73 -9.77 -1.38 5.38
N ALA A 74 -8.51 -1.52 4.99
CA ALA A 74 -7.83 -2.81 4.91
C ALA A 74 -7.57 -3.43 6.29
N GLU A 75 -7.31 -2.61 7.31
CA GLU A 75 -7.05 -3.06 8.68
C GLU A 75 -8.24 -3.81 9.27
N MET A 76 -9.45 -3.26 9.11
CA MET A 76 -10.67 -3.89 9.62
C MET A 76 -10.98 -5.20 8.87
N MET A 77 -10.83 -5.19 7.54
CA MET A 77 -11.07 -6.38 6.71
C MET A 77 -10.08 -7.50 7.06
N THR A 78 -8.80 -7.17 7.25
CA THR A 78 -7.75 -8.11 7.64
C THR A 78 -7.96 -8.62 9.07
N SER A 79 -8.27 -7.73 10.02
CA SER A 79 -8.54 -8.11 11.41
C SER A 79 -9.72 -9.06 11.54
N ALA A 80 -10.76 -8.87 10.73
CA ALA A 80 -11.93 -9.74 10.71
C ALA A 80 -11.70 -11.09 10.01
N GLY A 81 -10.51 -11.34 9.44
CA GLY A 81 -10.18 -12.56 8.70
C GLY A 81 -10.86 -12.66 7.33
N GLN A 82 -11.46 -11.57 6.84
CA GLN A 82 -12.03 -11.49 5.49
C GLN A 82 -10.96 -11.33 4.40
N ALA A 83 -9.80 -10.79 4.77
CA ALA A 83 -8.56 -10.84 4.03
C ALA A 83 -7.46 -11.45 4.92
N GLN A 84 -6.53 -12.21 4.34
CA GLN A 84 -5.37 -12.73 5.04
C GLN A 84 -4.31 -11.64 5.21
N PHE A 85 -4.21 -10.77 4.20
CA PHE A 85 -3.27 -9.65 4.17
C PHE A 85 -3.98 -8.35 3.81
N GLY A 86 -3.39 -7.22 4.20
CA GLY A 86 -3.82 -5.90 3.81
C GLY A 86 -2.63 -4.96 3.65
N ILE A 87 -2.86 -3.86 2.94
CA ILE A 87 -1.90 -2.76 2.88
C ILE A 87 -2.32 -1.70 3.89
N SER A 88 -1.37 -1.13 4.61
CA SER A 88 -1.57 -0.06 5.59
C SER A 88 -0.31 0.81 5.67
N ALA A 89 -0.24 1.71 6.64
CA ALA A 89 0.91 2.55 6.91
C ALA A 89 1.24 2.56 8.40
N GLN A 90 2.51 2.69 8.75
CA GLN A 90 2.95 2.63 10.14
C GLN A 90 2.29 3.71 11.01
N ASP A 91 2.14 4.93 10.50
CA ASP A 91 1.47 6.03 11.19
C ASP A 91 -0.02 5.74 11.44
N SER A 92 -0.73 5.17 10.46
CA SER A 92 -2.14 4.78 10.58
C SER A 92 -2.35 3.68 11.64
N LEU A 93 -1.39 2.77 11.79
CA LEU A 93 -1.43 1.67 12.75
C LEU A 93 -1.18 2.11 14.20
N ALA A 94 -0.63 3.30 14.44
CA ALA A 94 -0.25 3.77 15.77
C ALA A 94 -1.42 3.77 16.76
N ALA A 95 -2.57 4.30 16.36
CA ALA A 95 -3.77 4.32 17.20
C ALA A 95 -4.26 2.92 17.56
N ASN A 96 -4.16 1.97 16.63
CA ASN A 96 -4.49 0.57 16.86
C ASN A 96 -3.57 -0.06 17.92
N PHE A 97 -2.25 0.08 17.77
CA PHE A 97 -1.30 -0.53 18.72
C PHE A 97 -1.29 0.16 20.09
N ALA A 98 -1.73 1.42 20.18
CA ALA A 98 -1.92 2.13 21.44
C ALA A 98 -3.27 1.81 22.12
N SER A 99 -4.20 1.14 21.44
CA SER A 99 -5.53 0.82 21.97
C SER A 99 -5.48 -0.21 23.10
N ALA A 100 -6.50 -0.19 23.95
CA ALA A 100 -6.73 -1.24 24.95
C ALA A 100 -7.17 -2.58 24.31
N GLU A 101 -7.86 -2.49 23.19
CA GLU A 101 -8.38 -3.63 22.41
C GLU A 101 -7.90 -3.50 20.95
N PRO A 102 -6.63 -3.83 20.67
CA PRO A 102 -6.08 -3.68 19.33
C PRO A 102 -6.70 -4.71 18.37
N LEU A 103 -6.79 -4.33 17.11
CA LEU A 103 -7.17 -5.23 16.01
C LEU A 103 -6.23 -6.45 15.95
N ASN A 104 -6.76 -7.57 15.47
CA ASN A 104 -6.03 -8.82 15.35
C ASN A 104 -5.11 -8.84 14.10
N ILE A 105 -4.22 -7.84 14.00
CA ILE A 105 -3.29 -7.67 12.88
C ILE A 105 -1.86 -7.41 13.38
N THR A 106 -0.90 -7.73 12.53
CA THR A 106 0.51 -7.34 12.71
C THR A 106 1.14 -7.06 11.34
N THR A 107 2.15 -6.21 11.32
CA THR A 107 2.93 -5.92 10.11
C THR A 107 3.92 -7.05 9.85
N VAL A 108 4.00 -7.52 8.60
CA VAL A 108 4.85 -8.65 8.20
C VAL A 108 5.87 -8.31 7.11
N ALA A 109 5.73 -7.15 6.46
CA ALA A 109 6.73 -6.61 5.53
C ALA A 109 6.52 -5.11 5.32
N THR A 110 7.58 -4.40 4.95
CA THR A 110 7.45 -3.06 4.38
C THR A 110 7.47 -3.13 2.85
N ILE A 111 6.76 -2.23 2.18
CA ILE A 111 6.81 -2.13 0.72
C ILE A 111 7.98 -1.23 0.30
N LEU A 112 8.14 -0.08 0.93
CA LEU A 112 9.25 0.84 0.72
C LEU A 112 10.13 0.88 1.98
N GLN A 113 11.44 0.98 1.77
CA GLN A 113 12.38 1.04 2.89
C GLN A 113 12.42 2.40 3.56
N HIS A 114 12.11 3.48 2.85
CA HIS A 114 12.10 4.83 3.39
C HIS A 114 10.75 5.50 3.19
N ASN A 115 10.44 6.45 4.08
CA ASN A 115 9.30 7.34 3.89
C ASN A 115 9.60 8.28 2.72
N THR A 116 8.73 8.29 1.73
CA THR A 116 8.84 9.17 0.56
C THR A 116 7.85 10.32 0.61
N SER A 117 7.32 10.61 1.79
CA SER A 117 6.37 11.70 1.98
C SER A 117 7.04 12.97 2.48
N GLY A 118 6.43 14.08 2.14
CA GLY A 118 6.91 15.40 2.49
C GLY A 118 5.93 16.48 2.07
N ILE A 119 6.35 17.73 2.13
CA ILE A 119 5.54 18.87 1.72
C ILE A 119 6.03 19.38 0.36
N ILE A 120 5.10 19.55 -0.57
CA ILE A 120 5.33 20.26 -1.83
C ILE A 120 4.77 21.69 -1.72
N SER A 121 5.53 22.67 -2.21
CA SER A 121 5.14 24.09 -2.28
C SER A 121 5.79 24.78 -3.47
N ARG A 122 5.21 25.86 -3.95
CA ARG A 122 5.83 26.69 -5.02
C ARG A 122 6.85 27.69 -4.48
N ASP A 123 6.64 28.18 -3.26
CA ASP A 123 7.34 29.36 -2.75
C ASP A 123 8.12 29.12 -1.45
N CYS A 124 7.87 27.98 -0.77
CA CYS A 124 8.53 27.65 0.48
C CYS A 124 9.78 26.81 0.23
N LYS A 125 10.94 27.27 0.63
CA LYS A 125 12.23 26.57 0.46
C LYS A 125 12.61 25.73 1.68
N THR A 126 12.08 26.12 2.84
CA THR A 126 12.31 25.43 4.11
C THR A 126 11.00 25.36 4.88
N PRO A 127 10.87 24.46 5.88
CA PRO A 127 9.65 24.31 6.65
C PRO A 127 9.14 25.62 7.31
N LYS A 128 10.03 26.49 7.80
CA LYS A 128 9.63 27.77 8.40
C LYS A 128 8.95 28.72 7.42
N ASP A 129 9.19 28.60 6.10
CA ASP A 129 8.57 29.45 5.10
C ASP A 129 7.06 29.19 4.96
N LEU A 130 6.53 28.16 5.66
CA LEU A 130 5.10 27.91 5.79
C LEU A 130 4.38 28.94 6.68
N GLU A 131 5.09 29.78 7.43
CA GLU A 131 4.49 30.90 8.18
C GLU A 131 3.68 31.82 7.25
N GLY A 132 2.41 32.07 7.60
CA GLY A 132 1.49 32.87 6.83
C GLY A 132 1.02 32.23 5.50
N LYS A 133 1.33 30.95 5.25
CA LYS A 133 0.91 30.21 4.07
C LYS A 133 -0.33 29.38 4.36
N ARG A 134 -1.12 29.14 3.29
CA ARG A 134 -2.26 28.23 3.30
C ARG A 134 -1.78 26.81 3.09
N TYR A 135 -1.98 25.97 4.08
CA TYR A 135 -1.63 24.56 4.03
C TYR A 135 -2.91 23.72 3.98
N SER A 136 -3.09 22.92 2.91
CA SER A 136 -4.19 21.97 2.84
C SER A 136 -3.89 20.74 3.69
N THR A 137 -4.75 20.51 4.70
CA THR A 137 -4.57 19.48 5.73
C THR A 137 -5.69 18.44 5.69
N TRP A 138 -5.36 17.18 5.99
CA TRP A 138 -6.34 16.13 6.29
C TRP A 138 -6.94 16.27 7.70
N ASP A 139 -6.48 17.26 8.46
CA ASP A 139 -6.87 17.53 9.85
C ASP A 139 -6.46 16.42 10.84
N SER A 140 -5.48 15.58 10.46
CA SER A 140 -4.91 14.56 11.33
C SER A 140 -4.03 15.18 12.43
N PRO A 141 -4.16 14.74 13.70
CA PRO A 141 -3.28 15.19 14.77
C PRO A 141 -1.79 14.87 14.49
N THR A 142 -1.51 13.68 13.94
CA THR A 142 -0.14 13.24 13.60
C THR A 142 0.46 14.11 12.51
N GLU A 143 -0.27 14.35 11.42
CA GLU A 143 0.13 15.26 10.34
C GLU A 143 0.53 16.62 10.88
N LYS A 144 -0.36 17.26 11.65
CA LYS A 144 -0.11 18.59 12.22
C LYS A 144 1.09 18.60 13.18
N ALA A 145 1.28 17.54 13.95
CA ALA A 145 2.42 17.43 14.87
C ALA A 145 3.75 17.26 14.12
N ILE A 146 3.78 16.50 13.03
CA ILE A 146 4.98 16.36 12.17
C ILE A 146 5.34 17.71 11.56
N ILE A 147 4.38 18.43 10.97
CA ILE A 147 4.63 19.73 10.35
C ILE A 147 5.09 20.74 11.40
N LYS A 148 4.44 20.78 12.55
CA LYS A 148 4.85 21.61 13.67
C LYS A 148 6.29 21.32 14.09
N HIS A 149 6.65 20.06 14.25
CA HIS A 149 7.99 19.64 14.66
C HIS A 149 9.06 20.13 13.67
N VAL A 150 8.87 19.88 12.36
CA VAL A 150 9.86 20.27 11.34
C VAL A 150 9.96 21.81 11.20
N MET A 151 8.86 22.53 11.37
CA MET A 151 8.87 24.00 11.37
C MET A 151 9.62 24.54 12.60
N GLU A 152 9.30 24.07 13.81
CA GLU A 152 9.95 24.52 15.05
C GLU A 152 11.44 24.19 15.05
N LYS A 153 11.83 23.02 14.50
CA LYS A 153 13.23 22.63 14.30
C LYS A 153 13.99 23.59 13.37
N ASP A 154 13.30 24.13 12.36
CA ASP A 154 13.82 25.15 11.42
C ASP A 154 13.67 26.60 11.95
N GLY A 155 13.13 26.79 13.15
CA GLY A 155 12.94 28.09 13.80
C GLY A 155 11.70 28.85 13.34
N GLY A 156 10.68 28.15 12.82
CA GLY A 156 9.36 28.68 12.45
C GLY A 156 8.32 28.50 13.56
N ASP A 157 7.19 29.19 13.39
CA ASP A 157 6.02 29.13 14.27
C ASP A 157 4.82 28.51 13.53
N PHE A 158 4.48 27.27 13.90
CA PHE A 158 3.34 26.56 13.30
C PHE A 158 2.00 27.26 13.51
N SER A 159 1.86 28.09 14.57
CA SER A 159 0.61 28.84 14.83
C SER A 159 0.31 29.90 13.77
N GLU A 160 1.30 30.29 12.98
CA GLU A 160 1.15 31.26 11.89
C GLU A 160 0.72 30.58 10.56
N VAL A 161 0.63 29.24 10.50
CA VAL A 161 0.15 28.53 9.30
C VAL A 161 -1.37 28.59 9.21
N GLU A 162 -1.90 28.97 8.04
CA GLU A 162 -3.32 28.91 7.75
C GLU A 162 -3.73 27.49 7.33
N LEU A 163 -4.28 26.72 8.27
CA LEU A 163 -4.74 25.36 8.00
C LEU A 163 -6.07 25.36 7.28
N ILE A 164 -6.11 24.74 6.08
CA ILE A 164 -7.32 24.59 5.27
C ILE A 164 -7.71 23.12 5.23
N PRO A 165 -8.75 22.69 5.98
CA PRO A 165 -9.22 21.32 5.94
C PRO A 165 -9.80 20.99 4.55
N ASN A 166 -8.98 20.38 3.70
CA ASN A 166 -9.37 20.00 2.34
C ASN A 166 -8.50 18.85 1.85
N VAL A 167 -9.12 17.79 1.34
CA VAL A 167 -8.42 16.69 0.68
C VAL A 167 -8.22 17.06 -0.78
N ILE A 168 -6.96 17.28 -1.16
CA ILE A 168 -6.58 17.56 -2.55
C ILE A 168 -6.25 16.24 -3.24
N THR A 169 -6.75 16.03 -4.45
CA THR A 169 -6.51 14.84 -5.26
C THR A 169 -5.63 15.11 -6.49
N ASN A 170 -5.36 16.38 -6.80
CA ASN A 170 -4.42 16.82 -7.82
C ASN A 170 -3.65 18.03 -7.28
N GLU A 171 -2.58 17.72 -6.56
CA GLU A 171 -1.79 18.70 -5.82
C GLU A 171 -1.08 19.69 -6.75
N ALA A 172 -0.56 19.18 -7.89
CA ALA A 172 0.10 20.02 -8.88
C ALA A 172 -0.84 21.07 -9.47
N GLU A 173 -2.10 20.72 -9.74
CA GLU A 173 -3.11 21.65 -10.23
C GLU A 173 -3.53 22.65 -9.16
N ALA A 174 -3.76 22.20 -7.93
CA ALA A 174 -4.14 23.04 -6.81
C ALA A 174 -3.06 24.11 -6.50
N LEU A 175 -1.79 23.71 -6.49
CA LEU A 175 -0.66 24.62 -6.33
C LEU A 175 -0.56 25.64 -7.51
N ARG A 176 -0.75 25.17 -8.75
CA ARG A 176 -0.70 26.03 -9.94
C ARG A 176 -1.81 27.08 -9.94
N ASN A 177 -3.01 26.69 -9.54
CA ASN A 177 -4.17 27.57 -9.47
C ASN A 177 -4.13 28.50 -8.25
N GLY A 178 -3.26 28.24 -7.27
CA GLY A 178 -3.21 28.97 -6.01
C GLY A 178 -4.37 28.63 -5.06
N ASP A 179 -4.92 27.41 -5.16
CA ASP A 179 -5.95 26.93 -4.24
C ASP A 179 -5.36 26.62 -2.86
N THR A 180 -4.09 26.22 -2.85
CA THR A 180 -3.25 26.05 -1.66
C THR A 180 -1.83 26.57 -1.95
N ASP A 181 -1.05 26.83 -0.90
CA ASP A 181 0.37 27.23 -1.01
C ASP A 181 1.30 26.06 -0.72
N ALA A 182 0.84 25.09 0.08
CA ALA A 182 1.56 23.89 0.42
C ALA A 182 0.61 22.73 0.74
N VAL A 183 1.07 21.50 0.52
CA VAL A 183 0.31 20.27 0.80
C VAL A 183 1.26 19.10 1.00
N TRP A 184 0.87 18.12 1.83
CA TRP A 184 1.57 16.85 2.01
C TRP A 184 1.39 15.95 0.78
N ILE A 185 2.47 15.38 0.30
CA ILE A 185 2.47 14.43 -0.82
C ILE A 185 3.30 13.18 -0.51
N TYR A 186 3.09 12.15 -1.33
CA TYR A 186 4.03 11.05 -1.52
C TYR A 186 4.74 11.26 -2.85
N TYR A 187 6.07 11.43 -2.83
CA TYR A 187 6.83 11.88 -4.00
C TYR A 187 6.70 10.95 -5.20
N ALA A 188 6.69 9.64 -4.93
CA ALA A 188 6.56 8.62 -5.98
C ALA A 188 5.35 8.82 -6.91
N TRP A 189 4.31 9.50 -6.45
CA TRP A 189 3.10 9.77 -7.24
C TRP A 189 2.90 11.25 -7.52
N SER A 190 2.61 12.02 -6.50
CA SER A 190 2.27 13.45 -6.67
C SER A 190 3.48 14.30 -7.02
N GLY A 191 4.69 13.98 -6.52
CA GLY A 191 5.94 14.65 -6.90
C GLY A 191 6.27 14.41 -8.37
N ILE A 192 6.23 13.15 -8.80
CA ILE A 192 6.43 12.80 -10.21
C ILE A 192 5.38 13.43 -11.13
N ASN A 193 4.10 13.48 -10.71
CA ASN A 193 3.08 14.18 -11.46
C ASN A 193 3.34 15.69 -11.58
N ALA A 194 3.88 16.31 -10.53
CA ALA A 194 4.27 17.72 -10.55
C ALA A 194 5.41 17.98 -11.56
N GLU A 195 6.42 17.09 -11.60
CA GLU A 195 7.50 17.15 -12.61
C GLU A 195 6.96 17.00 -14.03
N LEU A 196 6.13 16.00 -14.30
CA LEU A 196 5.56 15.73 -15.63
C LEU A 196 4.65 16.87 -16.14
N THR A 197 4.11 17.65 -15.22
CA THR A 197 3.25 18.79 -15.55
C THR A 197 4.00 20.12 -15.55
N ASP A 198 5.35 20.13 -15.53
CA ASP A 198 6.20 21.32 -15.51
C ASP A 198 5.81 22.33 -14.40
N LEU A 199 5.45 21.84 -13.21
CA LEU A 199 5.26 22.68 -12.04
C LEU A 199 6.64 23.05 -11.47
N ASP A 200 6.90 24.33 -11.31
CA ASP A 200 8.05 24.81 -10.52
C ASP A 200 7.70 24.70 -9.03
N PHE A 201 8.42 23.86 -8.29
CA PHE A 201 8.11 23.56 -6.89
C PHE A 201 9.38 23.25 -6.07
N GLU A 202 9.25 23.41 -4.77
CA GLU A 202 10.17 22.92 -3.75
C GLU A 202 9.52 21.71 -3.05
N TYR A 203 10.34 20.77 -2.60
CA TYR A 203 9.88 19.60 -1.86
C TYR A 203 10.72 19.41 -0.59
N PHE A 204 10.08 19.17 0.54
CA PHE A 204 10.73 18.88 1.82
C PHE A 204 10.42 17.45 2.21
N ASP A 205 11.38 16.56 2.07
CA ASP A 205 11.27 15.18 2.56
C ASP A 205 11.32 15.14 4.08
N PHE A 206 10.35 14.48 4.72
CA PHE A 206 10.28 14.43 6.17
C PHE A 206 11.41 13.63 6.79
N GLY A 207 11.81 12.50 6.19
CA GLY A 207 12.91 11.66 6.65
C GLY A 207 14.26 12.37 6.58
N GLU A 208 14.47 13.24 5.58
CA GLU A 208 15.65 14.10 5.48
C GLU A 208 15.66 15.23 6.52
N LEU A 209 14.50 15.79 6.84
CA LEU A 209 14.37 16.83 7.85
C LEU A 209 14.61 16.31 9.27
N ASP A 210 14.08 15.13 9.58
CA ASP A 210 14.33 14.43 10.83
C ASP A 210 14.15 12.92 10.65
N SER A 211 15.19 12.15 10.96
CA SER A 211 15.19 10.68 10.79
C SER A 211 14.09 9.95 11.57
N VAL A 212 13.49 10.58 12.58
CA VAL A 212 12.33 10.04 13.30
C VAL A 212 11.10 9.91 12.38
N PHE A 213 11.05 10.68 11.29
CA PHE A 213 9.97 10.66 10.32
C PHE A 213 10.27 9.77 9.10
N ASP A 214 11.38 9.03 9.14
CA ASP A 214 11.66 7.98 8.16
C ASP A 214 10.95 6.66 8.56
N PHE A 215 9.64 6.75 8.79
CA PHE A 215 8.78 5.62 9.13
C PHE A 215 8.30 4.86 7.89
N TYR A 216 7.87 3.60 8.08
CA TYR A 216 7.48 2.74 6.98
C TYR A 216 6.07 3.04 6.45
N THR A 217 6.00 3.39 5.17
CA THR A 217 4.74 3.63 4.46
C THR A 217 4.90 3.44 2.96
N PRO A 218 4.12 2.48 2.31
CA PRO A 218 3.19 1.55 2.93
C PRO A 218 3.84 0.28 3.48
N VAL A 219 3.04 -0.48 4.25
CA VAL A 219 3.41 -1.77 4.83
C VAL A 219 2.37 -2.86 4.51
N ILE A 220 2.77 -4.13 4.58
CA ILE A 220 1.86 -5.28 4.51
C ILE A 220 1.53 -5.73 5.92
N ILE A 221 0.24 -5.72 6.27
CA ILE A 221 -0.30 -6.30 7.49
C ILE A 221 -0.89 -7.68 7.23
N ALA A 222 -0.93 -8.52 8.25
CA ALA A 222 -1.56 -9.84 8.20
C ALA A 222 -2.44 -10.09 9.42
N ASN A 223 -3.47 -10.94 9.25
CA ASN A 223 -4.27 -11.44 10.35
C ASN A 223 -3.46 -12.39 11.23
N LYS A 224 -3.42 -12.17 12.55
CA LYS A 224 -2.59 -12.94 13.48
C LYS A 224 -3.02 -14.41 13.57
N ASP A 225 -4.33 -14.68 13.60
CA ASP A 225 -4.83 -16.06 13.66
C ASP A 225 -4.46 -16.84 12.40
N PHE A 226 -4.48 -16.17 11.22
CA PHE A 226 -4.01 -16.77 9.98
C PHE A 226 -2.51 -17.11 10.05
N LEU A 227 -1.68 -16.18 10.53
CA LEU A 227 -0.25 -16.38 10.69
C LEU A 227 0.08 -17.56 11.63
N GLU A 228 -0.66 -17.71 12.73
CA GLU A 228 -0.49 -18.80 13.68
C GLU A 228 -0.96 -20.16 13.14
N ASN A 229 -2.08 -20.17 12.41
CA ASN A 229 -2.70 -21.41 11.93
C ASN A 229 -2.10 -21.92 10.61
N ASP A 230 -1.55 -21.05 9.77
CA ASP A 230 -1.01 -21.40 8.46
C ASP A 230 0.27 -20.59 8.10
N PRO A 231 1.33 -20.68 8.91
CA PRO A 231 2.55 -19.90 8.75
C PRO A 231 3.29 -20.19 7.43
N ASP A 232 3.17 -21.41 6.90
CA ASP A 232 3.83 -21.78 5.64
C ASP A 232 3.18 -21.10 4.45
N THR A 233 1.87 -20.94 4.45
CA THR A 233 1.14 -20.16 3.43
C THR A 233 1.51 -18.67 3.52
N ALA A 234 1.68 -18.14 4.73
CA ALA A 234 2.12 -16.76 4.90
C ALA A 234 3.52 -16.53 4.31
N ARG A 235 4.47 -17.45 4.58
CA ARG A 235 5.82 -17.41 3.99
C ARG A 235 5.78 -17.53 2.47
N ALA A 236 4.98 -18.44 1.93
CA ALA A 236 4.82 -18.62 0.49
C ALA A 236 4.29 -17.34 -0.18
N PHE A 237 3.31 -16.68 0.42
CA PHE A 237 2.77 -15.41 -0.06
C PHE A 237 3.84 -14.32 -0.09
N LEU A 238 4.56 -14.10 1.03
CA LEU A 238 5.59 -13.06 1.11
C LEU A 238 6.77 -13.34 0.19
N ALA A 239 7.19 -14.61 0.03
CA ALA A 239 8.25 -14.99 -0.89
C ALA A 239 7.87 -14.73 -2.37
N ALA A 240 6.63 -15.03 -2.75
CA ALA A 240 6.12 -14.73 -4.10
C ALA A 240 6.01 -13.22 -4.32
N THR A 241 5.56 -12.47 -3.30
CA THR A 241 5.47 -11.01 -3.32
C THR A 241 6.85 -10.38 -3.49
N ALA A 242 7.85 -10.83 -2.73
CA ALA A 242 9.24 -10.37 -2.84
C ALA A 242 9.79 -10.54 -4.27
N LYS A 243 9.58 -11.72 -4.88
CA LYS A 243 9.94 -11.95 -6.29
C LYS A 243 9.26 -10.96 -7.24
N GLY A 244 8.03 -10.56 -6.97
CA GLY A 244 7.31 -9.56 -7.75
C GLY A 244 7.98 -8.19 -7.69
N TYR A 245 8.40 -7.74 -6.50
CA TYR A 245 9.13 -6.48 -6.35
C TYR A 245 10.55 -6.56 -6.93
N GLU A 246 11.27 -7.66 -6.72
CA GLU A 246 12.59 -7.89 -7.34
C GLU A 246 12.50 -7.87 -8.88
N TYR A 247 11.44 -8.45 -9.45
CA TYR A 247 11.19 -8.38 -10.89
C TYR A 247 10.92 -6.94 -11.34
N ALA A 248 10.10 -6.19 -10.61
CA ALA A 248 9.78 -4.80 -10.91
C ALA A 248 11.04 -3.91 -10.92
N ILE A 249 11.95 -4.12 -9.95
CA ILE A 249 13.24 -3.44 -9.88
C ILE A 249 14.08 -3.72 -11.13
N ALA A 250 14.12 -4.98 -11.57
CA ALA A 250 14.93 -5.38 -12.72
C ALA A 250 14.29 -4.99 -14.08
N ASN A 251 12.97 -4.81 -14.14
CA ASN A 251 12.20 -4.62 -15.38
C ASN A 251 11.13 -3.51 -15.24
N PRO A 252 11.50 -2.26 -14.97
CA PRO A 252 10.54 -1.20 -14.60
C PRO A 252 9.51 -0.89 -15.69
N GLU A 253 9.88 -0.91 -16.97
CA GLU A 253 8.93 -0.65 -18.05
C GLU A 253 7.85 -1.74 -18.18
N GLU A 254 8.26 -3.00 -18.06
CA GLU A 254 7.32 -4.11 -18.11
C GLU A 254 6.44 -4.14 -16.85
N ALA A 255 7.02 -3.90 -15.68
CA ALA A 255 6.31 -3.85 -14.41
C ALA A 255 5.24 -2.74 -14.39
N ALA A 256 5.55 -1.55 -14.91
CA ALA A 256 4.58 -0.47 -15.09
C ALA A 256 3.42 -0.90 -16.00
N SER A 257 3.74 -1.57 -17.11
CA SER A 257 2.72 -2.07 -18.05
C SER A 257 1.84 -3.16 -17.42
N ILE A 258 2.41 -4.05 -16.61
CA ILE A 258 1.68 -5.08 -15.86
C ILE A 258 0.73 -4.43 -14.84
N LEU A 259 1.18 -3.41 -14.09
CA LEU A 259 0.33 -2.69 -13.14
C LEU A 259 -0.87 -2.07 -13.84
N VAL A 260 -0.67 -1.34 -14.95
CA VAL A 260 -1.76 -0.73 -15.73
C VAL A 260 -2.73 -1.79 -16.25
N ALA A 261 -2.21 -2.89 -16.83
CA ALA A 261 -3.05 -3.97 -17.36
C ALA A 261 -3.82 -4.73 -16.28
N GLY A 262 -3.25 -4.85 -15.07
CA GLY A 262 -3.86 -5.52 -13.93
C GLY A 262 -4.87 -4.66 -13.17
N ASP A 263 -4.92 -3.35 -13.42
CA ASP A 263 -5.89 -2.46 -12.77
C ASP A 263 -7.32 -2.69 -13.32
N THR A 264 -8.11 -3.44 -12.55
CA THR A 264 -9.53 -3.69 -12.87
C THR A 264 -10.47 -2.56 -12.49
N THR A 265 -9.97 -1.54 -11.77
CA THR A 265 -10.77 -0.37 -11.36
C THR A 265 -10.85 0.68 -12.45
N GLY A 266 -9.90 0.68 -13.39
CA GLY A 266 -9.75 1.69 -14.42
C GLY A 266 -9.16 3.01 -13.91
N SER A 267 -8.64 3.04 -12.68
CA SER A 267 -8.05 4.25 -12.07
C SER A 267 -6.77 4.72 -12.77
N LEU A 268 -6.07 3.80 -13.44
CA LEU A 268 -4.82 4.08 -14.15
C LEU A 268 -5.01 4.38 -15.65
N VAL A 269 -6.24 4.34 -16.16
CA VAL A 269 -6.51 4.64 -17.57
C VAL A 269 -6.13 6.08 -17.90
N GLY A 270 -5.22 6.27 -18.86
CA GLY A 270 -4.71 7.57 -19.27
C GLY A 270 -3.59 8.11 -18.38
N SER A 271 -3.09 7.29 -17.42
CA SER A 271 -1.99 7.66 -16.52
C SER A 271 -0.70 6.87 -16.82
N GLU A 272 -0.59 6.24 -18.00
CA GLU A 272 0.51 5.33 -18.34
C GLU A 272 1.88 6.01 -18.26
N GLU A 273 1.98 7.29 -18.63
CA GLU A 273 3.20 8.08 -18.54
C GLU A 273 3.60 8.32 -17.08
N LEU A 274 2.64 8.69 -16.23
CA LEU A 274 2.85 8.86 -14.79
C LEU A 274 3.26 7.54 -14.14
N VAL A 275 2.55 6.44 -14.46
CA VAL A 275 2.88 5.11 -13.91
C VAL A 275 4.30 4.71 -14.27
N LEU A 276 4.73 4.92 -15.52
CA LEU A 276 6.08 4.58 -15.96
C LEU A 276 7.15 5.45 -15.28
N ALA A 277 6.92 6.75 -15.19
CA ALA A 277 7.86 7.67 -14.53
C ALA A 277 7.96 7.38 -13.03
N SER A 278 6.82 7.20 -12.37
CA SER A 278 6.73 6.81 -10.97
C SER A 278 7.42 5.46 -10.70
N GLN A 279 7.19 4.45 -11.57
CA GLN A 279 7.82 3.14 -11.42
C GLN A 279 9.35 3.23 -11.50
N LYS A 280 9.89 4.01 -12.42
CA LYS A 280 11.34 4.20 -12.53
C LYS A 280 11.93 4.85 -11.28
N TRP A 281 11.25 5.81 -10.72
CA TRP A 281 11.68 6.49 -9.49
C TRP A 281 11.57 5.58 -8.26
N ILE A 282 10.41 4.92 -8.07
CA ILE A 282 10.12 4.13 -6.86
C ILE A 282 10.95 2.85 -6.77
N ASN A 283 11.48 2.35 -7.88
CA ASN A 283 12.30 1.14 -7.91
C ASN A 283 13.48 1.18 -6.93
N GLU A 284 14.09 2.34 -6.76
CA GLU A 284 15.21 2.53 -5.84
C GLU A 284 14.77 2.52 -4.37
N GLN A 285 13.46 2.71 -4.11
CA GLN A 285 12.90 2.78 -2.76
C GLN A 285 12.43 1.43 -2.21
N TYR A 286 12.20 0.42 -3.08
CA TYR A 286 11.68 -0.88 -2.64
C TYR A 286 12.63 -1.65 -1.72
N ILE A 287 13.92 -1.60 -2.00
CA ILE A 287 14.97 -2.26 -1.20
C ILE A 287 15.93 -1.22 -0.60
N ALA A 288 16.23 -0.13 -1.33
CA ALA A 288 17.13 0.95 -0.93
C ALA A 288 18.43 0.42 -0.29
N ASP A 289 18.65 0.69 0.99
CA ASP A 289 19.80 0.28 1.78
C ASP A 289 19.62 -1.06 2.53
N ALA A 290 18.43 -1.69 2.44
CA ALA A 290 18.16 -2.97 3.07
C ALA A 290 18.83 -4.15 2.32
N ASN A 291 19.02 -5.26 3.03
CA ASN A 291 19.63 -6.48 2.44
C ASN A 291 18.64 -7.25 1.52
N SER A 292 17.34 -7.09 1.74
CA SER A 292 16.28 -7.72 0.96
C SER A 292 14.97 -6.94 1.09
N TRP A 293 14.07 -7.16 0.14
CA TRP A 293 12.74 -6.56 0.19
C TRP A 293 11.95 -7.02 1.43
N GLY A 294 11.19 -6.11 1.98
CA GLY A 294 10.20 -6.37 3.01
C GLY A 294 10.70 -6.30 4.45
N VAL A 295 12.02 -6.33 4.67
CA VAL A 295 12.61 -6.33 6.02
C VAL A 295 12.32 -5.02 6.75
N ILE A 296 11.87 -5.14 7.99
CA ILE A 296 11.60 -4.01 8.88
C ILE A 296 12.75 -3.91 9.88
N ASP A 297 13.41 -2.75 9.92
CA ASP A 297 14.38 -2.41 10.95
C ASP A 297 13.68 -2.02 12.24
N ALA A 298 14.01 -2.69 13.33
CA ALA A 298 13.34 -2.51 14.61
C ALA A 298 13.58 -1.11 15.23
N GLU A 299 14.78 -0.55 15.07
CA GLU A 299 15.12 0.75 15.64
C GLU A 299 14.35 1.86 14.92
N ARG A 300 14.28 1.81 13.59
CA ARG A 300 13.48 2.74 12.78
C ARG A 300 12.00 2.65 13.12
N TRP A 301 11.45 1.44 13.17
CA TRP A 301 10.05 1.19 13.56
C TRP A 301 9.73 1.76 14.93
N ASP A 302 10.52 1.45 15.93
CA ASP A 302 10.29 1.85 17.32
C ASP A 302 10.50 3.36 17.54
N SER A 303 11.42 4.01 16.80
CA SER A 303 11.71 5.44 16.90
C SER A 303 10.48 6.30 16.66
N PHE A 304 9.72 6.00 15.60
CA PHE A 304 8.51 6.75 15.25
C PHE A 304 7.41 6.58 16.32
N TYR A 305 7.18 5.34 16.78
CA TYR A 305 6.17 5.10 17.81
C TYR A 305 6.56 5.68 19.17
N LYS A 306 7.85 5.69 19.46
CA LYS A 306 8.34 6.39 20.63
C LYS A 306 8.07 7.91 20.55
N TRP A 307 8.35 8.53 19.40
CA TRP A 307 8.06 9.93 19.17
C TRP A 307 6.56 10.24 19.33
N LEU A 308 5.67 9.46 18.73
CA LEU A 308 4.22 9.63 18.90
C LEU A 308 3.79 9.53 20.37
N SER A 309 4.42 8.63 21.12
CA SER A 309 4.14 8.44 22.55
C SER A 309 4.64 9.62 23.39
N ASP A 310 5.83 10.13 23.12
CA ASP A 310 6.44 11.27 23.82
C ASP A 310 5.67 12.57 23.57
N GLU A 311 5.14 12.76 22.34
CA GLU A 311 4.30 13.90 21.97
C GLU A 311 2.84 13.77 22.43
N GLY A 312 2.46 12.63 23.04
CA GLY A 312 1.09 12.41 23.52
C GLY A 312 0.05 12.26 22.39
N LEU A 313 0.47 11.83 21.22
CA LEU A 313 -0.37 11.66 20.02
C LEU A 313 -1.09 10.31 19.99
N VAL A 314 -0.81 9.42 20.92
CA VAL A 314 -1.44 8.12 21.09
C VAL A 314 -2.02 7.94 22.49
N GLU A 315 -3.06 7.13 22.61
CA GLU A 315 -3.78 6.94 23.89
C GLU A 315 -2.89 6.36 24.99
N LYS A 316 -2.00 5.43 24.62
CA LYS A 316 -1.00 4.81 25.50
C LYS A 316 0.31 4.71 24.79
N ALA A 317 1.41 4.75 25.52
CA ALA A 317 2.73 4.51 24.95
C ALA A 317 2.77 3.12 24.28
N ILE A 318 3.31 3.09 23.05
CA ILE A 318 3.50 1.86 22.29
C ILE A 318 4.86 1.27 22.69
N PRO A 319 4.89 0.05 23.28
CA PRO A 319 6.15 -0.58 23.67
C PRO A 319 7.02 -0.91 22.44
N ALA A 320 8.34 -0.85 22.60
CA ALA A 320 9.28 -1.28 21.55
C ALA A 320 9.01 -2.73 21.10
N GLY A 321 9.18 -2.99 19.80
CA GLY A 321 8.91 -4.27 19.17
C GLY A 321 7.42 -4.58 18.98
N THR A 322 6.53 -3.61 19.22
CA THR A 322 5.08 -3.81 19.02
C THR A 322 4.70 -3.65 17.56
N GLY A 323 3.89 -4.59 17.05
CA GLY A 323 3.11 -4.41 15.83
C GLY A 323 3.79 -4.86 14.55
N PHE A 324 4.99 -5.46 14.61
CA PHE A 324 5.64 -6.05 13.45
C PHE A 324 6.35 -7.37 13.75
N THR A 325 6.66 -8.12 12.71
CA THR A 325 7.56 -9.30 12.75
C THR A 325 8.19 -9.53 11.37
N ASN A 326 9.45 -9.96 11.36
CA ASN A 326 10.16 -10.43 10.17
C ASN A 326 10.15 -11.97 10.03
N ASP A 327 9.48 -12.73 10.92
CA ASP A 327 9.56 -14.19 11.03
C ASP A 327 9.00 -14.94 9.80
N TYR A 328 8.27 -14.25 8.94
CA TYR A 328 7.64 -14.81 7.74
C TYR A 328 8.37 -14.42 6.45
N LEU A 329 9.37 -13.54 6.51
CA LEU A 329 10.27 -13.23 5.39
C LEU A 329 11.34 -14.33 5.25
N SER A 330 11.75 -14.63 4.02
CA SER A 330 12.72 -15.69 3.69
C SER A 330 14.10 -15.11 3.33
#